data_d4f78076e3a21302b3cad6f2afb29319
#
_entry.id   d4f78076e3a21302b3cad6f2afb29319
#
_cell.length_a   1.000
_cell.length_b   1.000
_cell.length_c   1.000
_cell.angle_alpha   90.00
_cell.angle_beta   90.00
_cell.angle_gamma   90.00
#
_symmetry.space_group_name_H-M   'P 1'
#
loop_
_entity.id
_entity.type
_entity.pdbx_description
1 polymer ?
#
loop_
_entity_poly.entity_id
_entity_poly.type
_entity_poly.pdbx_seq_one_letter_code
_entity_poly.pdbx_strand_id
1 'polypeptide(L)'
;MLISKSEKRNKHYCFMTQLSVNVNKVATLRNARGGVVPDVLKVALDCERFGAQGITVHPRPDERHIRYADVYALRPALHTEFNIEGNPIGKFIDLVLQVKPAQVTMVPDAVDALTSNAGWNTRDNFDFLSETVDRFIQAGIRTSIFVDADLEMIEWAAKTGTDRVELYTEPYASGY
;
A
#
# COMPACT_ATOMS: atom_id res chain seq x y z
N MET A 1 1.05 -33.99 17.19
CA MET A 1 0.58 -32.90 18.06
C MET A 1 0.64 -31.61 17.22
N LEU A 2 -0.48 -31.27 16.58
CA LEU A 2 -0.58 -30.13 15.68
C LEU A 2 -0.82 -28.88 16.54
N ILE A 3 0.19 -28.03 16.66
CA ILE A 3 0.05 -26.72 17.30
C ILE A 3 -0.65 -25.80 16.29
N SER A 4 -1.84 -25.34 16.65
CA SER A 4 -2.69 -24.47 15.86
C SER A 4 -1.96 -23.17 15.49
N LYS A 5 -2.07 -22.75 14.24
CA LYS A 5 -1.48 -21.50 13.70
C LYS A 5 -1.97 -20.21 14.40
N SER A 6 -2.97 -20.29 15.28
CA SER A 6 -3.60 -19.13 15.93
C SER A 6 -2.84 -18.59 17.15
N GLU A 7 -1.92 -19.34 17.75
CA GLU A 7 -1.27 -18.92 19.00
C GLU A 7 -0.02 -18.03 18.88
N LYS A 8 0.50 -17.82 17.66
CA LYS A 8 1.72 -17.00 17.48
C LYS A 8 1.46 -15.51 17.14
N ARG A 9 0.22 -15.05 17.04
CA ARG A 9 -0.13 -13.65 16.66
C ARG A 9 -0.46 -12.71 17.82
N ASN A 10 -0.44 -13.15 19.08
CA ASN A 10 -0.66 -12.24 20.23
C ASN A 10 0.63 -11.55 20.67
N LYS A 11 1.24 -10.73 19.81
CA LYS A 11 2.10 -9.64 20.27
C LYS A 11 1.21 -8.45 20.59
N HIS A 12 1.27 -7.99 21.84
CA HIS A 12 0.65 -6.75 22.30
C HIS A 12 1.06 -5.61 21.37
N TYR A 13 0.19 -5.23 20.44
CA TYR A 13 0.37 -4.01 19.68
C TYR A 13 0.06 -2.85 20.62
N CYS A 14 1.08 -2.04 20.91
CA CYS A 14 0.88 -0.74 21.52
C CYS A 14 -0.01 0.08 20.58
N PHE A 15 -1.20 0.48 21.03
CA PHE A 15 -2.22 1.20 20.25
C PHE A 15 -1.83 2.66 20.00
N MET A 16 -0.62 2.91 19.52
CA MET A 16 -0.24 4.25 19.09
C MET A 16 -0.41 4.39 17.58
N THR A 17 -1.22 5.38 17.17
CA THR A 17 -1.35 5.77 15.76
C THR A 17 0.02 6.17 15.23
N GLN A 18 0.38 5.65 14.05
CA GLN A 18 1.65 5.91 13.38
C GLN A 18 1.39 6.75 12.13
N LEU A 19 2.28 7.70 11.86
CA LEU A 19 2.21 8.55 10.67
C LEU A 19 2.98 7.89 9.52
N SER A 20 2.26 7.52 8.46
CA SER A 20 2.86 7.21 7.16
C SER A 20 2.61 8.36 6.17
N VAL A 21 3.66 8.82 5.50
CA VAL A 21 3.58 9.95 4.57
C VAL A 21 3.58 9.46 3.13
N ASN A 22 2.50 9.77 2.39
CA ASN A 22 2.40 9.49 0.97
C ASN A 22 3.13 10.59 0.17
N VAL A 23 4.15 10.20 -0.61
CA VAL A 23 4.98 11.13 -1.39
C VAL A 23 4.64 11.20 -2.88
N ASN A 24 3.50 10.63 -3.31
CA ASN A 24 3.08 10.63 -4.72
C ASN A 24 3.00 12.03 -5.33
N LYS A 25 2.50 13.03 -4.58
CA LYS A 25 2.37 14.41 -5.08
C LYS A 25 3.71 15.08 -5.33
N VAL A 26 4.75 14.70 -4.58
CA VAL A 26 6.14 15.16 -4.83
C VAL A 26 6.59 14.68 -6.20
N ALA A 27 6.36 13.41 -6.52
CA ALA A 27 6.69 12.83 -7.81
C ALA A 27 5.85 13.43 -8.95
N THR A 28 4.57 13.73 -8.73
CA THR A 28 3.72 14.45 -9.69
C THR A 28 4.32 15.81 -10.05
N LEU A 29 4.75 16.57 -9.05
CA LEU A 29 5.36 17.90 -9.26
C LEU A 29 6.70 17.78 -10.03
N ARG A 30 7.55 16.82 -9.68
CA ARG A 30 8.78 16.51 -10.43
C ARG A 30 8.48 16.21 -11.90
N ASN A 31 7.51 15.34 -12.16
CA ASN A 31 7.20 14.90 -13.51
C ASN A 31 6.59 16.03 -14.36
N ALA A 32 5.75 16.89 -13.76
CA ALA A 32 5.16 18.05 -14.46
C ALA A 32 6.21 19.04 -14.97
N ARG A 33 7.39 19.09 -14.35
CA ARG A 33 8.50 19.94 -14.75
C ARG A 33 9.53 19.24 -15.67
N GLY A 34 9.36 17.93 -15.92
CA GLY A 34 10.25 17.15 -16.77
C GLY A 34 11.68 17.02 -16.23
N GLY A 35 11.89 17.33 -14.96
CA GLY A 35 13.21 17.34 -14.33
C GLY A 35 13.38 16.28 -13.24
N VAL A 36 14.34 16.53 -12.34
CA VAL A 36 14.66 15.69 -11.18
C VAL A 36 14.25 16.35 -9.85
N VAL A 37 13.72 17.56 -9.89
CA VAL A 37 13.33 18.36 -8.72
C VAL A 37 11.81 18.57 -8.73
N PRO A 38 11.12 18.37 -7.57
CA PRO A 38 11.67 17.93 -6.27
C PRO A 38 12.16 16.48 -6.31
N ASP A 39 13.24 16.18 -5.59
CA ASP A 39 13.81 14.85 -5.45
C ASP A 39 12.96 14.02 -4.49
N VAL A 40 12.32 12.97 -4.99
CA VAL A 40 11.40 12.11 -4.24
C VAL A 40 12.11 11.38 -3.09
N LEU A 41 13.32 10.86 -3.35
CA LEU A 41 14.11 10.17 -2.34
C LEU A 41 14.49 11.11 -1.20
N LYS A 42 15.00 12.31 -1.56
CA LYS A 42 15.36 13.30 -0.56
C LYS A 42 14.17 13.71 0.31
N VAL A 43 12.99 13.95 -0.29
CA VAL A 43 11.78 14.31 0.45
C VAL A 43 11.33 13.17 1.36
N ALA A 44 11.38 11.91 0.91
CA ALA A 44 11.04 10.77 1.74
C ALA A 44 11.95 10.66 2.98
N LEU A 45 13.27 10.82 2.81
CA LEU A 45 14.24 10.84 3.92
C LEU A 45 14.04 12.06 4.85
N ASP A 46 13.68 13.21 4.31
CA ASP A 46 13.33 14.37 5.12
C ASP A 46 12.06 14.13 5.96
N CYS A 47 11.06 13.43 5.40
CA CYS A 47 9.86 13.02 6.16
C CYS A 47 10.23 12.10 7.33
N GLU A 48 11.09 11.10 7.13
CA GLU A 48 11.58 10.24 8.21
C GLU A 48 12.31 11.06 9.28
N ARG A 49 13.20 11.97 8.87
CA ARG A 49 13.92 12.86 9.78
C ARG A 49 12.98 13.75 10.61
N PHE A 50 11.84 14.13 10.06
CA PHE A 50 10.81 14.92 10.74
C PHE A 50 9.82 14.08 11.56
N GLY A 51 10.04 12.77 11.64
CA GLY A 51 9.29 11.88 12.53
C GLY A 51 8.22 11.02 11.85
N ALA A 52 8.17 10.95 10.52
CA ALA A 52 7.34 9.97 9.84
C ALA A 52 7.80 8.55 10.21
N GLN A 53 6.84 7.68 10.48
CA GLN A 53 7.06 6.29 10.88
C GLN A 53 6.81 5.33 9.71
N GLY A 54 6.44 5.87 8.56
CA GLY A 54 6.30 5.16 7.32
C GLY A 54 6.30 6.10 6.12
N ILE A 55 6.66 5.54 4.97
CA ILE A 55 6.58 6.19 3.66
C ILE A 55 5.70 5.33 2.76
N THR A 56 4.74 5.97 2.12
CA THR A 56 3.81 5.32 1.19
C THR A 56 4.02 5.85 -0.23
N VAL A 57 4.03 4.93 -1.20
CA VAL A 57 4.11 5.24 -2.63
C VAL A 57 3.14 4.41 -3.45
N HIS A 58 2.64 4.98 -4.55
CA HIS A 58 1.78 4.29 -5.50
C HIS A 58 2.39 4.36 -6.92
N PRO A 59 3.24 3.41 -7.30
CA PRO A 59 3.78 3.32 -8.66
C PRO A 59 2.72 2.78 -9.62
N ARG A 60 1.99 3.69 -10.28
CA ARG A 60 1.00 3.31 -11.29
C ARG A 60 1.69 2.74 -12.55
N PRO A 61 1.00 1.91 -13.34
CA PRO A 61 1.58 1.31 -14.55
C PRO A 61 2.10 2.32 -15.57
N ASP A 62 1.52 3.53 -15.62
CA ASP A 62 1.90 4.64 -16.52
C ASP A 62 2.96 5.57 -15.94
N GLU A 63 3.41 5.32 -14.72
CA GLU A 63 4.46 6.10 -14.03
C GLU A 63 4.20 7.62 -13.98
N ARG A 64 2.92 8.06 -14.02
CA ARG A 64 2.54 9.48 -14.03
C ARG A 64 3.01 10.27 -12.80
N HIS A 65 3.30 9.59 -11.70
CA HIS A 65 3.91 10.16 -10.49
C HIS A 65 5.10 9.31 -10.02
N ILE A 66 4.97 8.39 -9.09
CA ILE A 66 6.05 7.48 -8.68
C ILE A 66 6.42 6.57 -9.86
N ARG A 67 7.70 6.53 -10.18
CA ARG A 67 8.27 5.62 -11.18
C ARG A 67 8.74 4.35 -10.50
N TYR A 68 8.85 3.25 -11.24
CA TYR A 68 9.44 2.02 -10.69
C TYR A 68 10.88 2.24 -10.20
N ALA A 69 11.65 3.10 -10.89
CA ALA A 69 12.99 3.50 -10.47
C ALA A 69 13.01 4.17 -9.08
N ASP A 70 11.98 4.98 -8.75
CA ASP A 70 11.86 5.58 -7.42
C ASP A 70 11.68 4.51 -6.35
N VAL A 71 10.87 3.49 -6.61
CA VAL A 71 10.62 2.39 -5.66
C VAL A 71 11.91 1.64 -5.33
N TYR A 72 12.71 1.32 -6.36
CA TYR A 72 14.00 0.67 -6.17
C TYR A 72 15.02 1.54 -5.43
N ALA A 73 14.99 2.86 -5.63
CA ALA A 73 15.87 3.79 -4.92
C ALA A 73 15.44 3.99 -3.45
N LEU A 74 14.13 4.05 -3.19
CA LEU A 74 13.56 4.25 -1.85
C LEU A 74 13.83 3.04 -0.94
N ARG A 75 13.62 1.81 -1.44
CA ARG A 75 13.66 0.60 -0.61
C ARG A 75 14.93 0.45 0.24
N PRO A 76 16.15 0.56 -0.31
CA PRO A 76 17.40 0.43 0.48
C PRO A 76 17.70 1.65 1.35
N ALA A 77 17.09 2.80 1.08
CA ALA A 77 17.40 4.06 1.74
C ALA A 77 16.50 4.37 2.94
N LEU A 78 15.27 3.82 2.95
CA LEU A 78 14.31 4.05 4.02
C LEU A 78 14.60 3.16 5.23
N HIS A 79 14.44 3.73 6.43
CA HIS A 79 14.64 3.09 7.72
C HIS A 79 13.33 2.79 8.45
N THR A 80 12.23 3.45 8.04
CA THR A 80 10.89 3.26 8.58
C THR A 80 10.07 2.29 7.73
N GLU A 81 8.78 2.15 8.02
CA GLU A 81 7.88 1.28 7.28
C GLU A 81 7.72 1.77 5.83
N PHE A 82 8.02 0.92 4.86
CA PHE A 82 7.78 1.21 3.45
C PHE A 82 6.51 0.48 2.98
N ASN A 83 5.51 1.25 2.55
CA ASN A 83 4.25 0.75 1.99
C ASN A 83 4.20 1.05 0.49
N ILE A 84 3.89 0.03 -0.32
CA ILE A 84 3.66 0.17 -1.77
C ILE A 84 2.20 -0.10 -2.07
N GLU A 85 1.51 0.88 -2.64
CA GLU A 85 0.11 0.77 -3.08
C GLU A 85 0.04 0.44 -4.56
N GLY A 86 -0.98 -0.29 -5.00
CA GLY A 86 -1.28 -0.48 -6.41
C GLY A 86 -2.24 -1.62 -6.72
N ASN A 87 -2.66 -1.66 -7.98
CA ASN A 87 -3.49 -2.75 -8.49
C ASN A 87 -2.61 -4.01 -8.64
N PRO A 88 -2.99 -5.14 -8.05
CA PRO A 88 -2.23 -6.38 -8.05
C PRO A 88 -2.27 -7.11 -9.42
N ILE A 89 -1.96 -6.40 -10.50
CA ILE A 89 -1.65 -6.98 -11.81
C ILE A 89 -0.24 -7.60 -11.80
N GLY A 90 0.05 -8.50 -12.74
CA GLY A 90 1.29 -9.27 -12.75
C GLY A 90 2.55 -8.42 -12.54
N LYS A 91 2.71 -7.32 -13.31
CA LYS A 91 3.86 -6.41 -13.20
C LYS A 91 4.01 -5.77 -11.82
N PHE A 92 2.90 -5.44 -11.16
CA PHE A 92 2.91 -4.88 -9.80
C PHE A 92 3.28 -5.96 -8.78
N ILE A 93 2.70 -7.16 -8.91
CA ILE A 93 3.03 -8.29 -8.02
C ILE A 93 4.53 -8.61 -8.11
N ASP A 94 5.09 -8.66 -9.31
CA ASP A 94 6.52 -8.92 -9.53
C ASP A 94 7.39 -7.84 -8.87
N LEU A 95 7.03 -6.56 -9.02
CA LEU A 95 7.70 -5.44 -8.35
C LEU A 95 7.71 -5.63 -6.83
N VAL A 96 6.55 -5.89 -6.23
CA VAL A 96 6.40 -6.04 -4.78
C VAL A 96 7.19 -7.23 -4.25
N LEU A 97 7.14 -8.37 -4.94
CA LEU A 97 7.91 -9.57 -4.55
C LEU A 97 9.42 -9.37 -4.66
N GLN A 98 9.88 -8.56 -5.62
CA GLN A 98 11.29 -8.22 -5.78
C GLN A 98 11.78 -7.22 -4.73
N VAL A 99 10.99 -6.17 -4.48
CA VAL A 99 11.34 -5.07 -3.56
C VAL A 99 11.20 -5.49 -2.10
N LYS A 100 10.23 -6.35 -1.79
CA LYS A 100 9.89 -6.79 -0.43
C LYS A 100 9.71 -5.62 0.54
N PRO A 101 8.71 -4.77 0.32
CA PRO A 101 8.37 -3.69 1.26
C PRO A 101 7.90 -4.27 2.61
N ALA A 102 7.80 -3.42 3.61
CA ALA A 102 7.20 -3.80 4.89
C ALA A 102 5.70 -4.10 4.74
N GLN A 103 5.02 -3.37 3.86
CA GLN A 103 3.60 -3.54 3.55
C GLN A 103 3.33 -3.33 2.06
N VAL A 104 2.31 -4.02 1.57
CA VAL A 104 1.66 -3.76 0.29
C VAL A 104 0.18 -3.46 0.53
N THR A 105 -0.35 -2.40 -0.09
CA THR A 105 -1.79 -2.11 -0.11
C THR A 105 -2.34 -2.35 -1.51
N MET A 106 -3.28 -3.27 -1.62
CA MET A 106 -3.93 -3.62 -2.89
C MET A 106 -5.09 -2.66 -3.17
N VAL A 107 -5.03 -1.95 -4.31
CA VAL A 107 -5.99 -0.94 -4.75
C VAL A 107 -6.62 -1.36 -6.08
N PRO A 108 -7.95 -1.23 -6.29
CA PRO A 108 -8.62 -1.74 -7.49
C PRO A 108 -8.51 -0.82 -8.71
N ASP A 109 -7.49 0.04 -8.76
CA ASP A 109 -7.38 1.06 -9.82
C ASP A 109 -7.30 0.43 -11.21
N ALA A 110 -8.23 0.79 -12.08
CA ALA A 110 -8.07 0.55 -13.51
C ALA A 110 -6.84 1.31 -14.04
N VAL A 111 -6.20 0.75 -15.07
CA VAL A 111 -4.96 1.33 -15.66
C VAL A 111 -5.18 2.77 -16.14
N ASP A 112 -6.38 3.09 -16.61
CA ASP A 112 -6.81 4.39 -17.14
C ASP A 112 -7.47 5.31 -16.09
N ALA A 113 -7.72 4.83 -14.86
CA ALA A 113 -8.32 5.65 -13.81
C ALA A 113 -7.42 6.84 -13.44
N LEU A 114 -7.99 8.04 -13.31
CA LEU A 114 -7.26 9.25 -12.91
C LEU A 114 -6.82 9.20 -11.44
N THR A 115 -7.70 8.70 -10.58
CA THR A 115 -7.48 8.50 -9.15
C THR A 115 -8.23 7.25 -8.70
N SER A 116 -7.85 6.70 -7.55
CA SER A 116 -8.66 5.69 -6.88
C SER A 116 -10.00 6.32 -6.47
N ASN A 117 -11.10 5.82 -6.98
CA ASN A 117 -12.45 6.39 -6.79
C ASN A 117 -13.42 5.41 -6.13
N ALA A 118 -12.97 4.21 -5.79
CA ALA A 118 -13.73 3.19 -5.06
C ALA A 118 -12.76 2.18 -4.43
N GLY A 119 -13.18 1.56 -3.33
CA GLY A 119 -12.52 0.40 -2.75
C GLY A 119 -12.80 -0.89 -3.52
N TRP A 120 -12.16 -1.98 -3.14
CA TRP A 120 -12.44 -3.30 -3.68
C TRP A 120 -13.86 -3.76 -3.32
N ASN A 121 -14.58 -4.31 -4.29
CA ASN A 121 -15.67 -5.25 -3.99
C ASN A 121 -15.03 -6.57 -3.57
N THR A 122 -14.77 -6.69 -2.29
CA THR A 122 -14.01 -7.82 -1.72
C THR A 122 -14.75 -9.12 -1.74
N ARG A 123 -16.10 -9.09 -1.80
CA ARG A 123 -16.93 -10.28 -1.96
C ARG A 123 -16.77 -10.89 -3.35
N ASP A 124 -16.94 -10.07 -4.38
CA ASP A 124 -16.95 -10.54 -5.76
C ASP A 124 -15.52 -10.88 -6.26
N ASN A 125 -14.49 -10.34 -5.60
CA ASN A 125 -13.09 -10.58 -5.91
C ASN A 125 -12.37 -11.45 -4.85
N PHE A 126 -13.14 -12.18 -4.03
CA PHE A 126 -12.60 -12.89 -2.87
C PHE A 126 -11.48 -13.86 -3.20
N ASP A 127 -11.68 -14.72 -4.19
CA ASP A 127 -10.70 -15.76 -4.56
C ASP A 127 -9.39 -15.12 -5.05
N PHE A 128 -9.49 -14.13 -5.93
CA PHE A 128 -8.33 -13.40 -6.46
C PHE A 128 -7.55 -12.67 -5.35
N LEU A 129 -8.26 -11.99 -4.46
CA LEU A 129 -7.64 -11.27 -3.34
C LEU A 129 -7.01 -12.25 -2.34
N SER A 130 -7.68 -13.36 -2.03
CA SER A 130 -7.14 -14.38 -1.11
C SER A 130 -5.85 -15.01 -1.66
N GLU A 131 -5.83 -15.39 -2.94
CA GLU A 131 -4.63 -15.92 -3.58
C GLU A 131 -3.47 -14.90 -3.56
N THR A 132 -3.78 -13.64 -3.85
CA THR A 132 -2.77 -12.56 -3.87
C THR A 132 -2.24 -12.25 -2.46
N VAL A 133 -3.13 -12.20 -1.46
CA VAL A 133 -2.77 -12.06 -0.04
C VAL A 133 -1.82 -13.17 0.39
N ASP A 134 -2.17 -14.42 0.07
CA ASP A 134 -1.34 -15.58 0.43
C ASP A 134 0.06 -15.49 -0.19
N ARG A 135 0.17 -15.07 -1.46
CA ARG A 135 1.47 -14.90 -2.13
C ARG A 135 2.35 -13.87 -1.40
N PHE A 136 1.79 -12.73 -1.00
CA PHE A 136 2.55 -11.69 -0.30
C PHE A 136 2.91 -12.11 1.14
N ILE A 137 1.99 -12.76 1.85
CA ILE A 137 2.26 -13.29 3.20
C ILE A 137 3.38 -14.35 3.16
N GLN A 138 3.39 -15.24 2.16
CA GLN A 138 4.46 -16.24 1.97
C GLN A 138 5.82 -15.58 1.70
N ALA A 139 5.83 -14.40 1.07
CA ALA A 139 7.04 -13.61 0.86
C ALA A 139 7.46 -12.79 2.09
N GLY A 140 6.71 -12.86 3.20
CA GLY A 140 6.97 -12.12 4.44
C GLY A 140 6.53 -10.66 4.40
N ILE A 141 5.66 -10.30 3.47
CA ILE A 141 5.15 -8.94 3.28
C ILE A 141 3.79 -8.82 3.97
N ARG A 142 3.60 -7.78 4.78
CA ARG A 142 2.30 -7.46 5.39
C ARG A 142 1.34 -6.95 4.31
N THR A 143 0.09 -7.39 4.38
CA THR A 143 -0.93 -7.06 3.39
C THR A 143 -1.97 -6.10 3.92
N SER A 144 -2.47 -5.22 3.04
CA SER A 144 -3.60 -4.34 3.26
C SER A 144 -4.49 -4.32 2.01
N ILE A 145 -5.81 -4.21 2.19
CA ILE A 145 -6.77 -4.09 1.09
C ILE A 145 -7.48 -2.74 1.22
N PHE A 146 -7.47 -1.96 0.13
CA PHE A 146 -8.19 -0.70 0.03
C PHE A 146 -9.67 -0.97 -0.19
N VAL A 147 -10.52 -0.49 0.73
CA VAL A 147 -11.97 -0.74 0.75
C VAL A 147 -12.75 0.54 1.03
N ASP A 148 -13.98 0.59 0.56
CA ASP A 148 -14.93 1.59 1.01
C ASP A 148 -15.26 1.38 2.51
N ALA A 149 -15.74 2.43 3.19
CA ALA A 149 -16.17 2.36 4.58
C ALA A 149 -17.53 1.62 4.70
N ASP A 150 -17.55 0.38 4.18
CA ASP A 150 -18.68 -0.54 4.13
C ASP A 150 -18.38 -1.79 4.95
N LEU A 151 -19.26 -2.12 5.91
CA LEU A 151 -19.02 -3.23 6.83
C LEU A 151 -18.95 -4.58 6.12
N GLU A 152 -19.78 -4.80 5.09
CA GLU A 152 -19.75 -6.06 4.33
C GLU A 152 -18.41 -6.21 3.60
N MET A 153 -17.92 -5.15 2.95
CA MET A 153 -16.64 -5.17 2.26
C MET A 153 -15.47 -5.40 3.23
N ILE A 154 -15.51 -4.80 4.41
CA ILE A 154 -14.49 -4.99 5.46
C ILE A 154 -14.51 -6.45 5.98
N GLU A 155 -15.69 -7.02 6.21
CA GLU A 155 -15.82 -8.41 6.65
C GLU A 155 -15.29 -9.42 5.61
N TRP A 156 -15.56 -9.18 4.32
CA TRP A 156 -15.02 -10.01 3.25
C TRP A 156 -13.51 -9.82 3.09
N ALA A 157 -12.99 -8.60 3.24
CA ALA A 157 -11.56 -8.36 3.28
C ALA A 157 -10.88 -9.17 4.40
N ALA A 158 -11.45 -9.16 5.61
CA ALA A 158 -10.90 -9.95 6.72
C ALA A 158 -10.85 -11.46 6.44
N LYS A 159 -11.82 -12.00 5.70
CA LYS A 159 -11.86 -13.42 5.31
C LYS A 159 -10.73 -13.81 4.35
N THR A 160 -10.19 -12.87 3.57
CA THR A 160 -9.03 -13.14 2.69
C THR A 160 -7.74 -13.44 3.46
N GLY A 161 -7.71 -13.18 4.77
CA GLY A 161 -6.52 -13.32 5.61
C GLY A 161 -5.58 -12.11 5.57
N THR A 162 -5.99 -11.00 4.95
CA THR A 162 -5.21 -9.75 4.96
C THR A 162 -4.93 -9.26 6.38
N ASP A 163 -3.80 -8.62 6.61
CA ASP A 163 -3.41 -8.12 7.94
C ASP A 163 -4.13 -6.82 8.31
N ARG A 164 -4.50 -6.01 7.30
CA ARG A 164 -5.10 -4.67 7.46
C ARG A 164 -6.11 -4.37 6.36
N VAL A 165 -6.90 -3.33 6.58
CA VAL A 165 -7.66 -2.61 5.55
C VAL A 165 -7.25 -1.15 5.55
N GLU A 166 -7.31 -0.52 4.39
CA GLU A 166 -7.21 0.91 4.19
C GLU A 166 -8.57 1.43 3.76
N LEU A 167 -9.11 2.43 4.48
CA LEU A 167 -10.44 2.95 4.21
C LEU A 167 -10.41 4.11 3.20
N TYR A 168 -11.26 4.05 2.20
CA TYR A 168 -11.52 5.17 1.29
C TYR A 168 -12.33 6.25 2.02
N THR A 169 -11.72 7.39 2.28
CA THR A 169 -12.28 8.43 3.15
C THR A 169 -12.89 9.61 2.41
N GLU A 170 -12.87 9.63 1.07
CA GLU A 170 -13.45 10.73 0.28
C GLU A 170 -14.95 10.94 0.58
N PRO A 171 -15.80 9.90 0.67
CA PRO A 171 -17.22 10.09 1.01
C PRO A 171 -17.43 10.76 2.38
N TYR A 172 -16.55 10.48 3.35
CA TYR A 172 -16.57 11.17 4.64
C TYR A 172 -16.16 12.65 4.48
N ALA A 173 -15.12 12.93 3.73
CA ALA A 173 -14.65 14.30 3.52
C ALA A 173 -15.66 15.17 2.75
N SER A 174 -16.35 14.59 1.77
CA SER A 174 -17.38 15.29 0.99
C SER A 174 -18.71 15.45 1.73
N GLY A 175 -18.99 14.62 2.73
CA GLY A 175 -20.20 14.66 3.54
C GLY A 175 -20.09 15.53 4.80
N TYR A 176 -18.91 16.03 5.10
CA TYR A 176 -18.61 16.88 6.26
C TYR A 176 -18.75 18.35 5.86
#